data_ff36bd9e946e31812def4024e996e6c3
#
_entry.id   ff36bd9e946e31812def4024e996e6c3
#
_cell.length_a   1.000
_cell.length_b   1.000
_cell.length_c   1.000
_cell.angle_alpha   90.00
_cell.angle_beta   90.00
_cell.angle_gamma   90.00
#
_symmetry.space_group_name_H-M   'P 1'
#
loop_
_entity.id
_entity.type
_entity.pdbx_description
1 polymer ?
#
loop_
_entity_poly.entity_id
_entity_poly.type
_entity_poly.pdbx_seq_one_letter_code
_entity_poly.pdbx_strand_id
1 'polypeptide(L)'
;SGLDTSKNDYAWTDLTYLLHKANVSWAYYLSEGNQPDCADDAMLCQAKSQSQKVPGIWNPLPAFDTVKQDNQLANIQTVDKYFTAAKNGTLPAVSWITPDNPVSEHPPAKISTGQAYVTSLINAVMQGPDWDSTAIFLSWDDWGGFYDHVVPPKVDEIGYGLRVPGLVISPYA
;
A
#
# COMPACT_ATOMS: atom_id res chain seq x y z
N SER A 1 9.88 -7.98 -17.90
CA SER A 1 8.78 -8.89 -18.22
C SER A 1 7.72 -8.71 -17.13
N GLY A 2 6.68 -7.95 -17.47
CA GLY A 2 5.58 -7.68 -16.54
C GLY A 2 4.97 -8.97 -16.00
N LEU A 3 4.76 -9.02 -14.71
CA LEU A 3 4.03 -10.12 -14.07
C LEU A 3 2.60 -10.10 -14.60
N ASP A 4 2.24 -11.07 -15.42
CA ASP A 4 0.82 -11.31 -15.78
C ASP A 4 0.12 -11.87 -14.54
N THR A 5 -0.36 -10.97 -13.69
CA THR A 5 -1.06 -11.31 -12.45
C THR A 5 -2.42 -11.95 -12.68
N SER A 6 -2.89 -12.03 -13.94
CA SER A 6 -4.18 -12.64 -14.28
C SER A 6 -4.17 -14.17 -14.25
N LYS A 7 -2.98 -14.79 -14.18
CA LYS A 7 -2.79 -16.26 -14.25
C LYS A 7 -1.90 -16.83 -13.16
N ASN A 8 -1.35 -16.00 -12.25
CA ASN A 8 -0.39 -16.47 -11.27
C ASN A 8 -1.09 -16.70 -9.93
N ASP A 9 -1.12 -17.94 -9.50
CA ASP A 9 -1.36 -18.27 -8.10
C ASP A 9 -0.02 -18.18 -7.38
N TYR A 10 0.09 -17.29 -6.40
CA TYR A 10 1.27 -17.12 -5.57
C TYR A 10 1.18 -18.08 -4.39
N ALA A 11 2.05 -19.09 -4.39
CA ALA A 11 2.02 -20.18 -3.42
C ALA A 11 3.10 -20.08 -2.32
N TRP A 12 3.84 -18.98 -2.27
CA TRP A 12 4.84 -18.77 -1.21
C TRP A 12 4.25 -18.06 0.01
N THR A 13 4.95 -18.17 1.13
CA THR A 13 4.60 -17.48 2.37
C THR A 13 4.70 -15.96 2.20
N ASP A 14 3.65 -15.27 2.56
CA ASP A 14 3.57 -13.81 2.59
C ASP A 14 3.32 -13.29 4.02
N LEU A 15 3.44 -12.00 4.21
CA LEU A 15 3.29 -11.40 5.52
C LEU A 15 1.86 -11.54 6.08
N THR A 16 0.82 -11.52 5.23
CA THR A 16 -0.57 -11.69 5.69
C THR A 16 -0.82 -13.08 6.25
N TYR A 17 -0.18 -14.11 5.66
CA TYR A 17 -0.19 -15.47 6.20
C TYR A 17 0.45 -15.53 7.59
N LEU A 18 1.61 -14.90 7.79
CA LEU A 18 2.28 -14.88 9.09
C LEU A 18 1.45 -14.15 10.15
N LEU A 19 0.82 -13.04 9.81
CA LEU A 19 -0.11 -12.33 10.69
C LEU A 19 -1.30 -13.21 11.06
N HIS A 20 -1.93 -13.86 10.08
CA HIS A 20 -3.04 -14.78 10.32
C HIS A 20 -2.64 -15.93 11.25
N LYS A 21 -1.50 -16.57 11.02
CA LYS A 21 -0.97 -17.63 11.87
C LYS A 21 -0.68 -17.17 13.31
N ALA A 22 -0.27 -15.92 13.48
CA ALA A 22 -0.03 -15.31 14.78
C ALA A 22 -1.29 -14.75 15.45
N ASN A 23 -2.47 -14.90 14.84
CA ASN A 23 -3.73 -14.28 15.27
C ASN A 23 -3.64 -12.75 15.37
N VAL A 24 -2.84 -12.12 14.52
CA VAL A 24 -2.74 -10.67 14.40
C VAL A 24 -3.72 -10.22 13.30
N SER A 25 -4.66 -9.35 13.66
CA SER A 25 -5.63 -8.82 12.72
C SER A 25 -4.97 -7.89 11.69
N TRP A 26 -5.42 -7.98 10.44
CA TRP A 26 -4.89 -7.14 9.37
C TRP A 26 -5.98 -6.75 8.36
N ALA A 27 -5.77 -5.65 7.68
CA ALA A 27 -6.53 -5.27 6.50
C ALA A 27 -5.64 -4.58 5.46
N TYR A 28 -6.03 -4.71 4.22
CA TYR A 28 -5.44 -4.05 3.07
C TYR A 28 -6.50 -3.13 2.45
N TYR A 29 -6.34 -1.84 2.64
CA TYR A 29 -7.29 -0.84 2.18
C TYR A 29 -6.87 -0.28 0.83
N LEU A 30 -7.75 -0.39 -0.14
CA LEU A 30 -7.51 -0.04 -1.52
C LEU A 30 -8.40 1.12 -1.93
N SER A 31 -7.82 2.19 -2.44
CA SER A 31 -8.60 3.24 -3.13
C SER A 31 -9.14 2.67 -4.44
N GLU A 32 -10.45 2.80 -4.65
CA GLU A 32 -11.08 2.38 -5.91
C GLU A 32 -10.80 3.42 -6.98
N GLY A 33 -10.40 2.97 -8.16
CA GLY A 33 -10.03 3.83 -9.27
C GLY A 33 -9.16 3.11 -10.28
N ASN A 34 -8.23 3.83 -10.89
CA ASN A 34 -7.22 3.25 -11.75
C ASN A 34 -5.96 2.94 -10.96
N GLN A 35 -5.24 1.90 -11.37
CA GLN A 35 -3.91 1.62 -10.82
C GLN A 35 -2.99 2.83 -11.01
N PRO A 36 -2.13 3.12 -10.02
CA PRO A 36 -1.22 4.26 -10.08
C PRO A 36 -0.29 4.23 -11.27
N ASP A 37 0.19 3.07 -11.65
CA ASP A 37 1.23 2.87 -12.65
C ASP A 37 0.91 1.73 -13.61
N CYS A 38 1.69 1.61 -14.66
CA CYS A 38 1.65 0.52 -15.63
C CYS A 38 2.28 -0.75 -15.06
N ALA A 39 1.67 -1.90 -15.32
CA ALA A 39 2.14 -3.19 -14.79
C ALA A 39 3.50 -3.64 -15.34
N ASP A 40 4.01 -2.99 -16.39
CA ASP A 40 5.26 -3.29 -17.10
C ASP A 40 6.25 -2.13 -17.09
N ASP A 41 6.09 -1.17 -16.18
CA ASP A 41 6.88 0.07 -16.05
C ASP A 41 6.92 0.92 -17.34
N ALA A 42 5.95 0.74 -18.24
CA ALA A 42 5.86 1.55 -19.44
C ALA A 42 5.39 2.97 -19.08
N MET A 43 5.96 3.97 -19.75
CA MET A 43 5.57 5.37 -19.55
C MET A 43 4.08 5.64 -19.85
N LEU A 44 3.47 4.82 -20.71
CA LEU A 44 2.07 4.93 -21.10
C LEU A 44 1.47 3.54 -21.26
N CYS A 45 0.34 3.30 -20.66
CA CYS A 45 -0.44 2.08 -20.83
C CYS A 45 -1.94 2.39 -20.81
N GLN A 46 -2.73 1.40 -21.16
CA GLN A 46 -4.16 1.50 -20.94
C GLN A 46 -4.45 1.45 -19.45
N ALA A 47 -5.19 2.42 -18.94
CA ALA A 47 -5.60 2.46 -17.54
C ALA A 47 -6.32 1.17 -17.14
N LYS A 48 -5.88 0.55 -16.05
CA LYS A 48 -6.48 -0.65 -15.45
C LYS A 48 -7.20 -0.26 -14.18
N SER A 49 -8.43 -0.71 -14.03
CA SER A 49 -9.17 -0.52 -12.78
C SER A 49 -8.55 -1.36 -11.66
N GLN A 50 -8.46 -0.75 -10.49
CA GLN A 50 -8.05 -1.37 -9.24
C GLN A 50 -9.31 -1.73 -8.44
N SER A 51 -9.36 -2.93 -7.90
CA SER A 51 -10.48 -3.38 -7.06
C SER A 51 -10.05 -4.46 -6.08
N GLN A 52 -10.83 -4.66 -5.02
CA GLN A 52 -10.54 -5.65 -3.98
C GLN A 52 -10.49 -7.09 -4.49
N LYS A 53 -11.17 -7.39 -5.58
CA LYS A 53 -11.36 -8.77 -6.09
C LYS A 53 -10.43 -9.11 -7.24
N VAL A 54 -9.85 -8.11 -7.87
CA VAL A 54 -9.02 -8.30 -9.07
C VAL A 54 -7.55 -8.17 -8.68
N PRO A 55 -6.75 -9.24 -8.89
CA PRO A 55 -5.33 -9.15 -8.64
C PRO A 55 -4.66 -8.18 -9.61
N GLY A 56 -3.70 -7.43 -9.12
CA GLY A 56 -2.89 -6.49 -9.86
C GLY A 56 -1.58 -6.22 -9.14
N ILE A 57 -0.71 -5.39 -9.70
CA ILE A 57 0.56 -5.06 -9.05
C ILE A 57 0.35 -4.33 -7.72
N TRP A 58 -0.72 -3.53 -7.62
CA TRP A 58 -1.10 -2.76 -6.44
C TRP A 58 -2.06 -3.50 -5.51
N ASN A 59 -2.57 -4.63 -5.91
CA ASN A 59 -3.37 -5.55 -5.10
C ASN A 59 -3.03 -7.00 -5.44
N PRO A 60 -1.87 -7.52 -5.03
CA PRO A 60 -1.47 -8.88 -5.34
C PRO A 60 -2.22 -9.94 -4.52
N LEU A 61 -2.84 -9.55 -3.40
CA LEU A 61 -3.39 -10.46 -2.40
C LEU A 61 -4.44 -11.43 -2.94
N PRO A 62 -5.35 -11.06 -3.87
CA PRO A 62 -6.29 -12.03 -4.44
C PRO A 62 -5.63 -13.16 -5.23
N ALA A 63 -4.35 -13.03 -5.61
CA ALA A 63 -3.58 -14.08 -6.29
C ALA A 63 -2.86 -15.04 -5.32
N PHE A 64 -2.77 -14.70 -4.02
CA PHE A 64 -2.12 -15.55 -3.03
C PHE A 64 -3.01 -16.71 -2.61
N ASP A 65 -2.47 -17.93 -2.71
CA ASP A 65 -3.16 -19.15 -2.27
C ASP A 65 -3.46 -19.14 -0.78
N THR A 66 -2.53 -18.65 0.03
CA THR A 66 -2.67 -18.52 1.49
C THR A 66 -3.86 -17.62 1.87
N VAL A 67 -4.04 -16.49 1.21
CA VAL A 67 -5.16 -15.57 1.46
C VAL A 67 -6.50 -16.22 1.12
N LYS A 68 -6.55 -16.99 0.02
CA LYS A 68 -7.76 -17.73 -0.40
C LYS A 68 -8.08 -18.88 0.56
N GLN A 69 -7.10 -19.72 0.85
CA GLN A 69 -7.26 -20.93 1.67
C GLN A 69 -7.59 -20.62 3.13
N ASP A 70 -7.04 -19.54 3.66
CA ASP A 70 -7.31 -19.08 5.03
C ASP A 70 -8.55 -18.18 5.12
N ASN A 71 -9.33 -18.04 4.03
CA ASN A 71 -10.55 -17.21 3.94
C ASN A 71 -10.32 -15.72 4.30
N GLN A 72 -9.14 -15.18 3.95
CA GLN A 72 -8.75 -13.82 4.33
C GLN A 72 -9.06 -12.76 3.25
N LEU A 73 -9.70 -13.13 2.14
CA LEU A 73 -10.06 -12.18 1.07
C LEU A 73 -10.93 -11.01 1.55
N ALA A 74 -11.71 -11.20 2.63
CA ALA A 74 -12.53 -10.15 3.23
C ALA A 74 -11.70 -9.04 3.91
N ASN A 75 -10.42 -9.29 4.16
CA ASN A 75 -9.50 -8.28 4.71
C ASN A 75 -9.03 -7.27 3.66
N ILE A 76 -9.27 -7.55 2.37
CA ILE A 76 -9.06 -6.59 1.29
C ILE A 76 -10.30 -5.71 1.20
N GLN A 77 -10.19 -4.44 1.59
CA GLN A 77 -11.30 -3.54 1.78
C GLN A 77 -11.10 -2.23 1.01
N THR A 78 -12.16 -1.43 0.90
CA THR A 78 -12.06 -0.06 0.37
C THR A 78 -11.54 0.91 1.42
N VAL A 79 -10.93 2.01 0.98
CA VAL A 79 -10.42 3.06 1.88
C VAL A 79 -11.54 3.71 2.74
N ASP A 80 -12.80 3.69 2.30
CA ASP A 80 -13.93 4.16 3.12
C ASP A 80 -14.09 3.35 4.41
N LYS A 81 -13.77 2.05 4.35
CA LYS A 81 -13.75 1.19 5.54
C LYS A 81 -12.66 1.56 6.51
N TYR A 82 -11.49 1.99 6.01
CA TYR A 82 -10.43 2.53 6.85
C TYR A 82 -10.88 3.77 7.63
N PHE A 83 -11.48 4.76 6.94
CA PHE A 83 -11.98 5.96 7.61
C PHE A 83 -13.05 5.62 8.67
N THR A 84 -13.92 4.68 8.36
CA THR A 84 -14.93 4.21 9.30
C THR A 84 -14.30 3.52 10.51
N ALA A 85 -13.31 2.64 10.29
CA ALA A 85 -12.61 1.92 11.34
C ALA A 85 -11.79 2.85 12.23
N ALA A 86 -11.05 3.80 11.63
CA ALA A 86 -10.28 4.80 12.36
C ALA A 86 -11.16 5.64 13.28
N LYS A 87 -12.32 6.09 12.78
CA LYS A 87 -13.27 6.86 13.56
C LYS A 87 -13.85 6.09 14.76
N ASN A 88 -14.06 4.79 14.58
CA ASN A 88 -14.73 3.95 15.56
C ASN A 88 -13.78 3.21 16.53
N GLY A 89 -12.45 3.34 16.36
CA GLY A 89 -11.47 2.59 17.15
C GLY A 89 -11.52 1.09 16.86
N THR A 90 -11.69 0.72 15.61
CA THR A 90 -11.79 -0.68 15.17
C THR A 90 -10.80 -1.02 14.07
N LEU A 91 -9.71 -0.26 13.97
CA LEU A 91 -8.62 -0.59 13.05
C LEU A 91 -8.02 -1.94 13.42
N PRO A 92 -7.71 -2.80 12.45
CA PRO A 92 -6.94 -4.00 12.72
C PRO A 92 -5.51 -3.64 13.16
N ALA A 93 -4.82 -4.58 13.79
CA ALA A 93 -3.47 -4.37 14.30
C ALA A 93 -2.47 -3.95 13.22
N VAL A 94 -2.67 -4.43 11.99
CA VAL A 94 -1.86 -4.02 10.83
C VAL A 94 -2.79 -3.57 9.70
N SER A 95 -2.55 -2.37 9.20
CA SER A 95 -3.34 -1.75 8.13
C SER A 95 -2.42 -1.25 7.03
N TRP A 96 -2.60 -1.75 5.81
CA TRP A 96 -1.97 -1.19 4.62
C TRP A 96 -2.98 -0.33 3.86
N ILE A 97 -2.52 0.75 3.29
CA ILE A 97 -3.35 1.64 2.48
C ILE A 97 -2.63 1.90 1.16
N THR A 98 -3.29 1.56 0.07
CA THR A 98 -2.77 1.74 -1.29
C THR A 98 -3.62 2.76 -2.03
N PRO A 99 -3.01 3.81 -2.61
CA PRO A 99 -3.72 4.84 -3.36
C PRO A 99 -4.20 4.32 -4.72
N ASP A 100 -5.06 5.09 -5.37
CA ASP A 100 -5.31 5.03 -6.81
C ASP A 100 -4.52 6.12 -7.54
N ASN A 101 -4.53 6.10 -8.87
CA ASN A 101 -3.70 6.98 -9.70
C ASN A 101 -3.79 8.48 -9.34
N PRO A 102 -4.97 9.11 -9.17
CA PRO A 102 -5.04 10.56 -8.92
C PRO A 102 -4.37 11.02 -7.63
N VAL A 103 -4.24 10.15 -6.63
CA VAL A 103 -3.72 10.47 -5.29
C VAL A 103 -2.40 9.78 -4.96
N SER A 104 -1.81 9.06 -5.93
CA SER A 104 -0.60 8.27 -5.75
C SER A 104 0.70 9.09 -5.77
N GLU A 105 0.65 10.31 -6.30
CA GLU A 105 1.82 11.13 -6.62
C GLU A 105 2.68 10.60 -7.79
N HIS A 106 2.32 9.44 -8.36
CA HIS A 106 2.95 8.95 -9.60
C HIS A 106 2.70 9.92 -10.77
N PRO A 107 3.71 10.35 -11.52
CA PRO A 107 3.52 11.25 -12.65
C PRO A 107 2.51 10.71 -13.68
N PRO A 108 1.59 11.54 -14.22
CA PRO A 108 1.45 12.99 -14.03
C PRO A 108 0.52 13.43 -12.88
N ALA A 109 0.23 12.57 -11.92
CA ALA A 109 -0.58 12.94 -10.76
C ALA A 109 0.08 14.08 -9.96
N LYS A 110 -0.75 14.95 -9.38
CA LYS A 110 -0.23 16.12 -8.66
C LYS A 110 0.18 15.72 -7.24
N ILE A 111 1.39 16.05 -6.84
CA ILE A 111 1.89 15.86 -5.47
C ILE A 111 0.95 16.48 -4.43
N SER A 112 0.42 17.69 -4.68
CA SER A 112 -0.52 18.34 -3.76
C SER A 112 -1.82 17.55 -3.54
N THR A 113 -2.26 16.78 -4.52
CA THR A 113 -3.44 15.90 -4.38
C THR A 113 -3.12 14.70 -3.49
N GLY A 114 -1.96 14.07 -3.70
CA GLY A 114 -1.49 12.99 -2.83
C GLY A 114 -1.25 13.45 -1.39
N GLN A 115 -0.61 14.62 -1.21
CA GLN A 115 -0.42 15.22 0.12
C GLN A 115 -1.76 15.44 0.85
N ALA A 116 -2.78 15.96 0.17
CA ALA A 116 -4.11 16.13 0.78
C ALA A 116 -4.74 14.79 1.17
N TYR A 117 -4.62 13.78 0.30
CA TYR A 117 -5.10 12.42 0.56
C TYR A 117 -4.41 11.81 1.78
N VAL A 118 -3.08 11.78 1.80
CA VAL A 118 -2.29 11.22 2.90
C VAL A 118 -2.57 11.96 4.21
N THR A 119 -2.66 13.29 4.18
CA THR A 119 -3.02 14.09 5.35
C THR A 119 -4.40 13.69 5.90
N SER A 120 -5.37 13.40 5.03
CA SER A 120 -6.70 12.97 5.47
C SER A 120 -6.66 11.60 6.17
N LEU A 121 -5.86 10.66 5.67
CA LEU A 121 -5.66 9.35 6.29
C LEU A 121 -5.01 9.46 7.67
N ILE A 122 -3.93 10.24 7.79
CA ILE A 122 -3.22 10.47 9.04
C ILE A 122 -4.16 11.13 10.07
N ASN A 123 -4.86 12.19 9.68
CA ASN A 123 -5.78 12.90 10.56
C ASN A 123 -6.94 12.01 11.04
N ALA A 124 -7.42 11.08 10.22
CA ALA A 124 -8.46 10.15 10.63
C ALA A 124 -8.04 9.29 11.83
N VAL A 125 -6.80 8.81 11.85
CA VAL A 125 -6.25 8.05 12.98
C VAL A 125 -5.91 8.96 14.15
N MET A 126 -5.28 10.11 13.91
CA MET A 126 -4.89 11.06 14.97
C MET A 126 -6.09 11.58 15.76
N GLN A 127 -7.25 11.65 15.12
CA GLN A 127 -8.51 12.06 15.75
C GLN A 127 -9.34 10.88 16.27
N GLY A 128 -8.90 9.66 16.00
CA GLY A 128 -9.58 8.43 16.38
C GLY A 128 -9.14 7.89 17.74
N PRO A 129 -9.92 6.95 18.31
CA PRO A 129 -9.63 6.37 19.63
C PRO A 129 -8.34 5.55 19.68
N ASP A 130 -7.84 5.05 18.53
CA ASP A 130 -6.67 4.17 18.49
C ASP A 130 -5.34 4.95 18.41
N TRP A 131 -5.38 6.30 18.38
CA TRP A 131 -4.17 7.12 18.17
C TRP A 131 -3.06 6.82 19.17
N ASP A 132 -3.38 6.73 20.45
CA ASP A 132 -2.41 6.52 21.53
C ASP A 132 -1.65 5.17 21.45
N SER A 133 -2.09 4.26 20.57
CA SER A 133 -1.46 2.95 20.35
C SER A 133 -1.03 2.73 18.89
N THR A 134 -1.01 3.80 18.08
CA THR A 134 -0.74 3.71 16.64
C THR A 134 0.65 4.24 16.27
N ALA A 135 1.30 3.55 15.35
CA ALA A 135 2.44 4.06 14.60
C ALA A 135 2.13 3.98 13.10
N ILE A 136 2.32 5.09 12.41
CA ILE A 136 2.13 5.19 10.96
C ILE A 136 3.51 5.25 10.31
N PHE A 137 3.76 4.36 9.36
CA PHE A 137 4.93 4.37 8.50
C PHE A 137 4.48 4.80 7.11
N LEU A 138 4.96 5.95 6.66
CA LEU A 138 4.72 6.46 5.31
C LEU A 138 6.00 6.40 4.52
N SER A 139 5.96 5.78 3.35
CA SER A 139 7.08 5.72 2.42
C SER A 139 6.57 5.74 0.99
N TRP A 140 7.41 6.15 0.07
CA TRP A 140 7.20 5.95 -1.36
C TRP A 140 7.84 4.64 -1.78
N ASP A 141 7.29 3.99 -2.78
CA ASP A 141 7.77 2.70 -3.30
C ASP A 141 9.06 2.87 -4.11
N ASP A 142 9.20 4.01 -4.80
CA ASP A 142 10.40 4.36 -5.55
C ASP A 142 10.74 5.87 -5.47
N TRP A 143 11.70 6.31 -6.24
CA TRP A 143 12.23 7.68 -6.27
C TRP A 143 11.39 8.63 -7.18
N GLY A 144 10.35 8.14 -7.87
CA GLY A 144 9.40 8.92 -8.65
C GLY A 144 10.00 9.69 -9.83
N GLY A 145 11.17 9.28 -10.34
CA GLY A 145 11.90 10.00 -11.39
C GLY A 145 12.65 11.26 -10.92
N PHE A 146 12.63 11.59 -9.63
CA PHE A 146 13.35 12.74 -9.09
C PHE A 146 14.84 12.42 -8.89
N TYR A 147 15.70 13.38 -9.32
CA TYR A 147 17.14 13.24 -9.14
C TYR A 147 17.54 13.35 -7.66
N ASP A 148 18.35 12.40 -7.21
CA ASP A 148 19.05 12.48 -5.92
C ASP A 148 20.57 12.58 -6.15
N HIS A 149 21.20 13.63 -5.62
CA HIS A 149 22.65 13.86 -5.75
C HIS A 149 23.49 13.07 -4.74
N VAL A 150 22.86 12.30 -3.87
CA VAL A 150 23.57 11.43 -2.91
C VAL A 150 23.74 10.05 -3.54
N VAL A 151 24.99 9.64 -3.70
CA VAL A 151 25.30 8.31 -4.24
C VAL A 151 24.82 7.23 -3.26
N PRO A 152 24.01 6.26 -3.72
CA PRO A 152 23.56 5.17 -2.85
C PRO A 152 24.74 4.37 -2.29
N PRO A 153 24.70 3.94 -1.02
CA PRO A 153 25.73 3.10 -0.47
C PRO A 153 25.77 1.73 -1.14
N LYS A 154 26.96 1.26 -1.45
CA LYS A 154 27.13 -0.10 -1.97
C LYS A 154 27.21 -1.07 -0.79
N VAL A 155 26.14 -1.81 -0.52
CA VAL A 155 26.03 -2.76 0.60
C VAL A 155 26.13 -4.21 0.16
N ASP A 156 25.75 -4.52 -1.06
CA ASP A 156 25.81 -5.85 -1.70
C ASP A 156 25.96 -5.71 -3.23
N GLU A 157 25.73 -6.77 -3.98
CA GLU A 157 25.85 -6.75 -5.45
C GLU A 157 24.75 -5.91 -6.12
N ILE A 158 23.56 -5.84 -5.51
CA ILE A 158 22.43 -5.07 -6.01
C ILE A 158 22.51 -3.62 -5.51
N GLY A 159 22.92 -3.43 -4.26
CA GLY A 159 22.98 -2.14 -3.58
C GLY A 159 21.61 -1.61 -3.20
N TYR A 160 21.59 -0.44 -2.58
CA TYR A 160 20.35 0.34 -2.40
C TYR A 160 20.15 1.24 -3.62
N GLY A 161 18.91 1.45 -4.01
CA GLY A 161 18.55 2.44 -5.04
C GLY A 161 18.69 3.89 -4.56
N LEU A 162 18.20 4.83 -5.33
CA LEU A 162 18.06 6.22 -4.92
C LEU A 162 17.18 6.32 -3.67
N ARG A 163 17.46 7.32 -2.83
CA ARG A 163 16.70 7.49 -1.59
C ARG A 163 15.25 7.85 -1.88
N VAL A 164 14.36 7.31 -1.07
CA VAL A 164 12.96 7.72 -1.01
C VAL A 164 12.69 8.37 0.35
N PRO A 165 11.76 9.33 0.45
CA PRO A 165 11.35 9.89 1.72
C PRO A 165 10.68 8.83 2.60
N GLY A 166 10.79 8.97 3.90
CA GLY A 166 10.11 8.13 4.87
C GLY A 166 9.74 8.93 6.11
N LEU A 167 8.56 8.68 6.66
CA LEU A 167 8.06 9.32 7.87
C LEU A 167 7.56 8.25 8.84
N VAL A 168 7.88 8.44 10.11
CA VAL A 168 7.26 7.70 11.22
C VAL A 168 6.46 8.69 12.04
N ILE A 169 5.16 8.42 12.17
CA ILE A 169 4.20 9.32 12.82
C ILE A 169 3.51 8.54 13.93
N SER A 170 3.73 8.95 15.17
CA SER A 170 3.20 8.29 16.35
C SER A 170 3.23 9.26 17.53
N PRO A 171 2.36 9.07 18.56
CA PRO A 171 2.51 9.78 19.82
C PRO A 171 3.85 9.53 20.51
N TYR A 172 4.56 8.48 20.11
CA TYR A 172 5.83 8.02 20.70
C TYR A 172 7.05 8.26 19.80
N ALA A 173 6.88 8.87 18.63
CA ALA A 173 7.98 9.18 17.71
C ALA A 173 8.60 10.55 17.97
#